data_43f633697df6b389fd2fc103830bb13e
#
_entry.id   43f633697df6b389fd2fc103830bb13e
#
_cell.length_a   1.000
_cell.length_b   1.000
_cell.length_c   1.000
_cell.angle_alpha   90.00
_cell.angle_beta   90.00
_cell.angle_gamma   90.00
#
_symmetry.space_group_name_H-M   'P 1'
#
loop_
_entity.id
_entity.type
_entity.pdbx_description
1 polymer ?
#
loop_
_entity_poly.entity_id
_entity_poly.type
_entity_poly.pdbx_seq_one_letter_code
_entity_poly.pdbx_strand_id
1 'polypeptide(L)'
;MLALVGNNRKDVDMERSLLDIYNKISIQQYKTDMGFKALVEGVHDNLFVIPEYQRKYRWSKEQVEELAASLIRDLPIPPIYTYRNKDGQLEILDGQQRVMSLYFYYKGMFFKNAKNSVFDYSDLEVDRSTNFEEALKSKYRNIVTTKFYMTLDGEKYDISYDELPIALKRKIDYRAISVIEIKIESEVDKSATLHKIFTNLNNGGSELSNQELRMIL
;
A
#
# COMPACT_ATOMS: atom_id res chain seq x y z
N MET A 1 27.27 -17.70 51.14
CA MET A 1 26.12 -16.75 51.03
C MET A 1 26.49 -15.48 50.26
N LEU A 2 27.21 -15.56 49.15
CA LEU A 2 27.70 -14.40 48.37
C LEU A 2 27.48 -14.54 46.84
N ALA A 3 26.78 -15.58 46.36
CA ALA A 3 26.58 -15.85 44.94
C ALA A 3 25.24 -15.34 44.34
N LEU A 4 24.31 -14.88 45.19
CA LEU A 4 22.96 -14.46 44.76
C LEU A 4 22.82 -12.96 44.44
N VAL A 5 23.84 -12.13 44.78
CA VAL A 5 23.76 -10.67 44.58
C VAL A 5 24.27 -10.25 43.22
N GLY A 6 25.07 -11.09 42.53
CA GLY A 6 25.65 -10.78 41.22
C GLY A 6 24.67 -10.90 40.03
N ASN A 7 23.71 -11.81 40.10
CA ASN A 7 22.70 -12.01 39.05
C ASN A 7 21.69 -10.87 39.03
N ASN A 8 21.30 -10.34 40.16
CA ASN A 8 20.26 -9.30 40.24
C ASN A 8 20.67 -7.95 39.64
N ARG A 9 21.96 -7.59 39.66
CA ARG A 9 22.42 -6.35 39.02
C ARG A 9 22.47 -6.44 37.48
N LYS A 10 22.95 -7.56 36.95
CA LYS A 10 22.97 -7.78 35.49
C LYS A 10 21.58 -7.84 34.90
N ASP A 11 20.64 -8.47 35.59
CA ASP A 11 19.23 -8.56 35.16
C ASP A 11 18.56 -7.19 35.21
N VAL A 12 18.80 -6.37 36.25
CA VAL A 12 18.28 -4.99 36.35
C VAL A 12 18.91 -4.06 35.30
N ASP A 13 20.21 -4.21 35.03
CA ASP A 13 20.88 -3.39 34.00
C ASP A 13 20.41 -3.79 32.58
N MET A 14 20.16 -5.06 32.34
CA MET A 14 19.61 -5.56 31.09
C MET A 14 18.15 -5.12 30.91
N GLU A 15 17.34 -5.17 31.95
CA GLU A 15 15.96 -4.71 31.95
C GLU A 15 15.86 -3.20 31.66
N ARG A 16 16.71 -2.38 32.31
CA ARG A 16 16.82 -0.95 32.01
C ARG A 16 17.24 -0.69 30.57
N SER A 17 18.23 -1.41 30.07
CA SER A 17 18.71 -1.28 28.69
C SER A 17 17.60 -1.62 27.68
N LEU A 18 16.79 -2.66 27.94
CA LEU A 18 15.65 -3.03 27.09
C LEU A 18 14.53 -1.99 27.17
N LEU A 19 14.25 -1.43 28.35
CA LEU A 19 13.28 -0.35 28.52
C LEU A 19 13.73 0.93 27.81
N ASP A 20 15.02 1.26 27.85
CA ASP A 20 15.58 2.40 27.15
C ASP A 20 15.49 2.23 25.62
N ILE A 21 15.76 1.04 25.10
CA ILE A 21 15.54 0.70 23.69
C ILE A 21 14.05 0.82 23.33
N TYR A 22 13.17 0.27 24.17
CA TYR A 22 11.72 0.34 23.95
C TYR A 22 11.19 1.78 23.91
N ASN A 23 11.72 2.66 24.78
CA ASN A 23 11.26 4.04 24.87
C ASN A 23 11.86 4.96 23.79
N LYS A 24 12.97 4.57 23.15
CA LYS A 24 13.62 5.37 22.09
C LYS A 24 12.85 5.39 20.78
N ILE A 25 11.97 4.42 20.56
CA ILE A 25 11.27 4.26 19.29
C ILE A 25 9.78 4.10 19.56
N SER A 26 9.01 5.11 19.22
CA SER A 26 7.56 5.06 19.23
C SER A 26 7.03 4.94 17.81
N ILE A 27 6.54 3.74 17.46
CA ILE A 27 5.82 3.50 16.21
C ILE A 27 4.35 3.36 16.55
N GLN A 28 3.53 4.18 15.95
CA GLN A 28 2.09 4.16 16.11
C GLN A 28 1.43 3.78 14.76
N GLN A 29 0.32 3.05 14.84
CA GLN A 29 -0.47 2.69 13.68
C GLN A 29 -1.85 3.35 13.80
N TYR A 30 -2.25 4.03 12.75
CA TYR A 30 -3.59 4.62 12.63
C TYR A 30 -4.33 3.92 11.51
N LYS A 31 -5.29 3.08 11.86
CA LYS A 31 -6.15 2.42 10.88
C LYS A 31 -7.30 3.34 10.51
N THR A 32 -7.48 3.54 9.21
CA THR A 32 -8.61 4.26 8.62
C THR A 32 -9.21 3.39 7.53
N ASP A 33 -10.50 3.22 7.54
CA ASP A 33 -11.22 2.57 6.44
C ASP A 33 -11.61 3.64 5.42
N MET A 34 -11.04 3.55 4.22
CA MET A 34 -11.26 4.48 3.12
C MET A 34 -12.14 3.84 2.04
N GLY A 35 -13.14 4.55 1.55
CA GLY A 35 -13.96 4.06 0.44
C GLY A 35 -13.11 3.87 -0.83
N PHE A 36 -13.42 2.83 -1.62
CA PHE A 36 -12.71 2.54 -2.87
C PHE A 36 -12.53 3.78 -3.75
N LYS A 37 -13.63 4.53 -3.98
CA LYS A 37 -13.58 5.74 -4.80
C LYS A 37 -12.64 6.79 -4.23
N ALA A 38 -12.69 7.05 -2.93
CA ALA A 38 -11.80 8.00 -2.27
C ALA A 38 -10.33 7.60 -2.36
N LEU A 39 -10.03 6.28 -2.28
CA LEU A 39 -8.68 5.77 -2.45
C LEU A 39 -8.13 6.06 -3.86
N VAL A 40 -8.90 5.73 -4.91
CA VAL A 40 -8.43 5.89 -6.29
C VAL A 40 -8.41 7.35 -6.74
N GLU A 41 -9.31 8.20 -6.24
CA GLU A 41 -9.24 9.65 -6.42
C GLU A 41 -8.01 10.23 -5.69
N GLY A 42 -7.68 9.73 -4.50
CA GLY A 42 -6.46 10.12 -3.80
C GLY A 42 -5.17 9.77 -4.58
N VAL A 43 -5.16 8.67 -5.35
CA VAL A 43 -4.06 8.40 -6.31
C VAL A 43 -4.04 9.43 -7.42
N HIS A 44 -5.21 9.74 -7.99
CA HIS A 44 -5.32 10.72 -9.07
C HIS A 44 -4.79 12.09 -8.67
N ASP A 45 -5.08 12.51 -7.44
CA ASP A 45 -4.73 13.82 -6.88
C ASP A 45 -3.36 13.83 -6.18
N ASN A 46 -2.55 12.79 -6.37
CA ASN A 46 -1.22 12.64 -5.79
C ASN A 46 -1.18 12.65 -4.24
N LEU A 47 -2.29 12.30 -3.58
CA LEU A 47 -2.30 12.05 -2.14
C LEU A 47 -1.50 10.79 -1.79
N PHE A 48 -1.62 9.73 -2.62
CA PHE A 48 -0.83 8.52 -2.50
C PHE A 48 0.35 8.58 -3.45
N VAL A 49 1.56 8.38 -2.93
CA VAL A 49 2.80 8.40 -3.69
C VAL A 49 3.58 7.11 -3.48
N ILE A 50 4.34 6.73 -4.49
CA ILE A 50 5.18 5.54 -4.46
C ILE A 50 6.61 5.99 -4.17
N PRO A 51 7.22 5.54 -3.05
CA PRO A 51 8.58 5.91 -2.71
C PRO A 51 9.61 5.31 -3.69
N GLU A 52 10.78 5.95 -3.78
CA GLU A 52 11.81 5.60 -4.76
C GLU A 52 12.32 4.16 -4.68
N TYR A 53 12.24 3.50 -3.54
CA TYR A 53 12.63 2.10 -3.37
C TYR A 53 11.58 1.10 -3.83
N GLN A 54 10.35 1.56 -4.17
CA GLN A 54 9.23 0.75 -4.69
C GLN A 54 8.84 1.21 -6.09
N ARG A 55 9.70 1.00 -7.08
CA ARG A 55 9.56 1.69 -8.36
C ARG A 55 8.71 0.99 -9.40
N LYS A 56 8.60 -0.36 -9.36
CA LYS A 56 8.07 -1.11 -10.51
C LYS A 56 6.67 -1.67 -10.27
N TYR A 57 5.75 -1.29 -11.12
CA TYR A 57 4.48 -1.98 -11.26
C TYR A 57 4.65 -3.22 -12.14
N ARG A 58 4.14 -4.39 -11.68
CA ARG A 58 4.39 -5.67 -12.33
C ARG A 58 3.16 -6.54 -12.55
N TRP A 59 2.03 -6.19 -11.95
CA TRP A 59 0.84 -7.01 -12.10
C TRP A 59 0.34 -7.02 -13.54
N SER A 60 -0.12 -8.20 -13.97
CA SER A 60 -0.76 -8.40 -15.27
C SER A 60 -2.20 -7.90 -15.22
N LYS A 61 -2.82 -7.81 -16.42
CA LYS A 61 -4.24 -7.46 -16.52
C LYS A 61 -5.14 -8.45 -15.79
N GLU A 62 -4.81 -9.73 -15.85
CA GLU A 62 -5.54 -10.81 -15.16
C GLU A 62 -5.51 -10.62 -13.64
N GLN A 63 -4.39 -10.20 -13.07
CA GLN A 63 -4.29 -9.90 -11.64
C GLN A 63 -5.12 -8.66 -11.25
N VAL A 64 -5.23 -7.67 -12.13
CA VAL A 64 -6.16 -6.55 -11.95
C VAL A 64 -7.61 -7.04 -11.98
N GLU A 65 -7.95 -7.92 -12.91
CA GLU A 65 -9.29 -8.52 -13.04
C GLU A 65 -9.67 -9.34 -11.80
N GLU A 66 -8.74 -10.13 -11.26
CA GLU A 66 -8.95 -10.88 -10.01
C GLU A 66 -9.19 -9.97 -8.80
N LEU A 67 -8.42 -8.88 -8.68
CA LEU A 67 -8.62 -7.90 -7.61
C LEU A 67 -9.95 -7.17 -7.76
N ALA A 68 -10.32 -6.77 -8.97
CA ALA A 68 -11.61 -6.14 -9.27
C ALA A 68 -12.78 -7.10 -8.97
N ALA A 69 -12.65 -8.37 -9.33
CA ALA A 69 -13.63 -9.39 -8.99
C ALA A 69 -13.77 -9.57 -7.47
N SER A 70 -12.67 -9.49 -6.73
CA SER A 70 -12.69 -9.53 -5.26
C SER A 70 -13.43 -8.33 -4.68
N LEU A 71 -13.20 -7.13 -5.24
CA LEU A 71 -13.92 -5.91 -4.86
C LEU A 71 -15.45 -6.06 -5.09
N ILE A 72 -15.86 -6.60 -6.25
CA ILE A 72 -17.26 -6.81 -6.61
C ILE A 72 -17.95 -7.86 -5.73
N ARG A 73 -17.21 -8.95 -5.42
CA ARG A 73 -17.73 -10.11 -4.66
C ARG A 73 -17.69 -9.91 -3.15
N ASP A 74 -17.31 -8.73 -2.69
CA ASP A 74 -17.20 -8.40 -1.27
C ASP A 74 -16.14 -9.22 -0.52
N LEU A 75 -15.09 -9.70 -1.21
CA LEU A 75 -13.99 -10.43 -0.60
C LEU A 75 -13.02 -9.49 0.11
N PRO A 76 -12.38 -9.90 1.22
CA PRO A 76 -11.42 -9.09 1.92
C PRO A 76 -10.24 -8.69 1.02
N ILE A 77 -9.88 -7.40 1.03
CA ILE A 77 -8.67 -6.88 0.41
C ILE A 77 -7.67 -6.61 1.52
N PRO A 78 -6.44 -7.15 1.43
CA PRO A 78 -5.42 -6.90 2.46
C PRO A 78 -5.18 -5.40 2.64
N PRO A 79 -4.86 -4.94 3.87
CA PRO A 79 -4.67 -3.53 4.17
C PRO A 79 -3.52 -2.92 3.36
N ILE A 80 -3.57 -1.60 3.17
CA ILE A 80 -2.53 -0.80 2.55
C ILE A 80 -1.78 -0.10 3.67
N TYR A 81 -0.46 -0.25 3.71
CA TYR A 81 0.38 0.41 4.69
C TYR A 81 0.99 1.67 4.09
N THR A 82 0.92 2.77 4.84
CA THR A 82 1.39 4.08 4.39
C THR A 82 2.20 4.78 5.47
N TYR A 83 3.00 5.75 5.05
CA TYR A 83 3.68 6.70 5.90
C TYR A 83 3.42 8.12 5.39
N ARG A 84 3.11 9.06 6.28
CA ARG A 84 2.88 10.45 5.88
C ARG A 84 4.20 11.20 5.79
N ASN A 85 4.54 11.66 4.58
CA ASN A 85 5.74 12.45 4.34
C ASN A 85 5.57 13.93 4.78
N LYS A 86 6.61 14.73 4.61
CA LYS A 86 6.64 16.14 5.00
C LYS A 86 5.67 17.01 4.20
N ASP A 87 5.33 16.60 2.99
CA ASP A 87 4.41 17.30 2.10
C ASP A 87 2.94 16.93 2.35
N GLY A 88 2.70 16.07 3.35
CA GLY A 88 1.37 15.60 3.73
C GLY A 88 0.84 14.44 2.87
N GLN A 89 1.64 13.94 1.93
CA GLN A 89 1.29 12.81 1.08
C GLN A 89 1.49 11.48 1.82
N LEU A 90 0.77 10.46 1.40
CA LEU A 90 0.83 9.10 1.93
C LEU A 90 1.76 8.24 1.04
N GLU A 91 2.99 8.05 1.48
CA GLU A 91 3.93 7.12 0.85
C GLU A 91 3.48 5.69 1.12
N ILE A 92 3.29 4.90 0.07
CA ILE A 92 2.84 3.51 0.19
C ILE A 92 4.02 2.64 0.59
N LEU A 93 3.94 2.02 1.76
CA LEU A 93 4.95 1.07 2.27
C LEU A 93 4.66 -0.37 1.80
N ASP A 94 3.38 -0.76 1.78
CA ASP A 94 2.90 -2.01 1.19
C ASP A 94 1.52 -1.81 0.56
N GLY A 95 1.22 -2.64 -0.45
CA GLY A 95 -0.03 -2.56 -1.21
C GLY A 95 0.06 -1.77 -2.50
N GLN A 96 1.24 -1.34 -2.92
CA GLN A 96 1.47 -0.59 -4.16
C GLN A 96 0.79 -1.23 -5.38
N GLN A 97 0.99 -2.53 -5.60
CA GLN A 97 0.40 -3.23 -6.73
C GLN A 97 -1.14 -3.20 -6.66
N ARG A 98 -1.70 -3.37 -5.46
CA ARG A 98 -3.16 -3.32 -5.22
C ARG A 98 -3.73 -1.94 -5.51
N VAL A 99 -3.14 -0.89 -4.94
CA VAL A 99 -3.58 0.50 -5.13
C VAL A 99 -3.58 0.87 -6.60
N MET A 100 -2.49 0.58 -7.31
CA MET A 100 -2.39 0.90 -8.73
C MET A 100 -3.31 0.07 -9.61
N SER A 101 -3.52 -1.20 -9.28
CA SER A 101 -4.49 -2.06 -9.98
C SER A 101 -5.92 -1.57 -9.83
N LEU A 102 -6.30 -1.14 -8.61
CA LEU A 102 -7.60 -0.51 -8.36
C LEU A 102 -7.76 0.80 -9.14
N TYR A 103 -6.68 1.58 -9.24
CA TYR A 103 -6.67 2.79 -10.04
C TYR A 103 -6.85 2.52 -11.54
N PHE A 104 -6.11 1.56 -12.11
CA PHE A 104 -6.27 1.16 -13.51
C PHE A 104 -7.67 0.62 -13.80
N TYR A 105 -8.21 -0.19 -12.90
CA TYR A 105 -9.59 -0.67 -12.98
C TYR A 105 -10.60 0.48 -12.99
N TYR A 106 -10.49 1.42 -12.06
CA TYR A 106 -11.36 2.59 -11.95
C TYR A 106 -11.32 3.46 -13.21
N LYS A 107 -10.12 3.67 -13.79
CA LYS A 107 -9.92 4.48 -15.00
C LYS A 107 -10.20 3.73 -16.31
N GLY A 108 -10.54 2.44 -16.27
CA GLY A 108 -10.79 1.64 -17.46
C GLY A 108 -9.59 1.60 -18.41
N MET A 109 -8.36 1.55 -17.89
CA MET A 109 -7.15 1.60 -18.71
C MET A 109 -6.12 0.56 -18.29
N PHE A 110 -5.31 0.10 -19.24
CA PHE A 110 -4.17 -0.78 -18.98
C PHE A 110 -3.16 -0.73 -20.12
N PHE A 111 -2.01 -1.36 -19.93
CA PHE A 111 -0.94 -1.39 -20.93
C PHE A 111 -1.22 -2.41 -22.03
N LYS A 112 -1.10 -1.99 -23.28
CA LYS A 112 -1.21 -2.88 -24.42
C LYS A 112 0.01 -3.79 -24.49
N ASN A 113 -0.22 -5.10 -24.65
CA ASN A 113 0.83 -6.12 -24.77
C ASN A 113 1.79 -6.22 -23.56
N ALA A 114 1.30 -5.92 -22.36
CA ALA A 114 2.08 -6.04 -21.14
C ALA A 114 2.33 -7.51 -20.78
N LYS A 115 3.43 -8.08 -21.27
CA LYS A 115 3.87 -9.44 -20.89
C LYS A 115 4.77 -9.44 -19.65
N ASN A 116 5.44 -8.31 -19.35
CA ASN A 116 6.37 -8.18 -18.22
C ASN A 116 6.35 -6.73 -17.72
N SER A 117 6.81 -6.48 -16.54
CA SER A 117 6.98 -5.19 -15.88
C SER A 117 6.52 -3.97 -16.65
N VAL A 118 5.53 -3.33 -16.20
CA VAL A 118 4.77 -2.50 -17.04
C VAL A 118 5.24 -1.08 -17.01
N PHE A 119 5.61 -0.56 -15.83
CA PHE A 119 6.23 0.77 -15.75
C PHE A 119 7.02 0.95 -14.46
N ASP A 120 7.91 1.95 -14.45
CA ASP A 120 8.66 2.40 -13.30
C ASP A 120 8.13 3.78 -12.86
N TYR A 121 7.81 3.93 -11.58
CA TYR A 121 7.30 5.20 -11.04
C TYR A 121 8.33 6.32 -11.08
N SER A 122 9.63 5.99 -11.03
CA SER A 122 10.70 6.98 -11.13
C SER A 122 10.76 7.67 -12.49
N ASP A 123 10.09 7.10 -13.50
CA ASP A 123 9.97 7.70 -14.81
C ASP A 123 8.90 8.79 -14.89
N LEU A 124 8.02 8.89 -13.88
CA LEU A 124 6.89 9.81 -13.89
C LEU A 124 7.31 11.17 -13.30
N GLU A 125 7.13 12.20 -14.09
CA GLU A 125 7.25 13.58 -13.63
C GLU A 125 5.89 14.04 -13.11
N VAL A 126 5.66 13.83 -11.81
CA VAL A 126 4.44 14.25 -11.13
C VAL A 126 4.77 15.48 -10.29
N ASP A 127 4.21 16.60 -10.65
CA ASP A 127 4.31 17.85 -9.91
C ASP A 127 2.94 18.32 -9.39
N ARG A 128 2.88 19.49 -8.78
CA ARG A 128 1.62 20.05 -8.25
C ARG A 128 0.62 20.47 -9.34
N SER A 129 1.04 20.58 -10.58
CA SER A 129 0.23 21.00 -11.73
C SER A 129 -0.27 19.82 -12.57
N THR A 130 0.33 18.64 -12.40
CA THR A 130 0.08 17.45 -13.21
C THR A 130 -0.50 16.34 -12.35
N ASN A 131 -1.68 15.84 -12.69
CA ASN A 131 -2.23 14.67 -12.00
C ASN A 131 -1.54 13.37 -12.47
N PHE A 132 -1.72 12.31 -11.68
CA PHE A 132 -1.07 11.03 -11.94
C PHE A 132 -1.38 10.45 -13.33
N GLU A 133 -2.62 10.59 -13.82
CA GLU A 133 -3.04 10.07 -15.12
C GLU A 133 -2.33 10.78 -16.29
N GLU A 134 -2.22 12.09 -16.21
CA GLU A 134 -1.53 12.90 -17.23
C GLU A 134 -0.04 12.56 -17.27
N ALA A 135 0.63 12.49 -16.12
CA ALA A 135 2.03 12.07 -16.03
C ALA A 135 2.24 10.67 -16.63
N LEU A 136 1.38 9.72 -16.28
CA LEU A 136 1.44 8.36 -16.79
C LEU A 136 1.24 8.28 -18.31
N LYS A 137 0.23 8.94 -18.85
CA LYS A 137 -0.07 8.95 -20.30
C LYS A 137 0.96 9.70 -21.12
N SER A 138 1.58 10.75 -20.57
CA SER A 138 2.64 11.48 -21.27
C SER A 138 3.88 10.61 -21.49
N LYS A 139 4.22 9.78 -20.51
CA LYS A 139 5.40 8.90 -20.54
C LYS A 139 5.14 7.59 -21.28
N TYR A 140 3.99 6.98 -21.05
CA TYR A 140 3.67 5.63 -21.53
C TYR A 140 2.56 5.64 -22.58
N ARG A 141 2.95 5.77 -23.86
CA ARG A 141 2.02 5.82 -25.00
C ARG A 141 1.27 4.51 -25.29
N ASN A 142 1.69 3.42 -24.69
CA ASN A 142 1.06 2.10 -24.81
C ASN A 142 -0.07 1.85 -23.79
N ILE A 143 -0.44 2.85 -23.00
CA ILE A 143 -1.64 2.79 -22.16
C ILE A 143 -2.86 3.01 -23.04
N VAL A 144 -3.81 2.11 -22.95
CA VAL A 144 -5.04 2.12 -23.74
C VAL A 144 -6.26 1.90 -22.87
N THR A 145 -7.40 2.43 -23.28
CA THR A 145 -8.69 2.04 -22.71
C THR A 145 -8.89 0.54 -22.88
N THR A 146 -9.30 -0.13 -21.82
CA THR A 146 -9.48 -1.58 -21.83
C THR A 146 -10.70 -1.98 -21.01
N LYS A 147 -11.28 -3.13 -21.35
CA LYS A 147 -12.33 -3.77 -20.57
C LYS A 147 -11.75 -4.79 -19.61
N PHE A 148 -12.39 -4.95 -18.47
CA PHE A 148 -12.02 -5.92 -17.44
C PHE A 148 -13.12 -6.97 -17.32
N TYR A 149 -12.73 -8.21 -17.06
CA TYR A 149 -13.64 -9.34 -17.05
C TYR A 149 -13.45 -10.21 -15.81
N MET A 150 -14.50 -10.89 -15.39
CA MET A 150 -14.40 -12.01 -14.46
C MET A 150 -15.09 -13.23 -15.06
N THR A 151 -14.64 -14.41 -14.66
CA THR A 151 -15.30 -15.67 -14.98
C THR A 151 -16.01 -16.21 -13.74
N LEU A 152 -17.28 -16.52 -13.87
CA LEU A 152 -18.10 -17.14 -12.82
C LEU A 152 -18.92 -18.28 -13.46
N ASP A 153 -18.82 -19.47 -12.90
CA ASP A 153 -19.53 -20.68 -13.39
C ASP A 153 -19.29 -20.97 -14.87
N GLY A 154 -18.07 -20.65 -15.37
CA GLY A 154 -17.67 -20.83 -16.76
C GLY A 154 -18.10 -19.70 -17.71
N GLU A 155 -18.92 -18.76 -17.27
CA GLU A 155 -19.34 -17.61 -18.04
C GLU A 155 -18.46 -16.38 -17.79
N LYS A 156 -18.23 -15.59 -18.85
CA LYS A 156 -17.41 -14.39 -18.79
C LYS A 156 -18.28 -13.13 -18.70
N TYR A 157 -18.10 -12.36 -17.63
CA TYR A 157 -18.83 -11.14 -17.36
C TYR A 157 -17.93 -9.93 -17.56
N ASP A 158 -18.44 -8.88 -18.23
CA ASP A 158 -17.80 -7.58 -18.28
C ASP A 158 -18.01 -6.89 -16.94
N ILE A 159 -16.90 -6.64 -16.23
CA ILE A 159 -16.87 -5.99 -14.92
C ILE A 159 -16.21 -4.63 -14.98
N SER A 160 -16.03 -4.07 -16.17
CA SER A 160 -15.44 -2.72 -16.32
C SER A 160 -16.22 -1.71 -15.49
N TYR A 161 -15.49 -0.89 -14.72
CA TYR A 161 -16.14 0.00 -13.72
C TYR A 161 -17.21 0.90 -14.33
N ASP A 162 -16.99 1.45 -15.53
CA ASP A 162 -17.97 2.34 -16.19
C ASP A 162 -19.23 1.59 -16.68
N GLU A 163 -19.12 0.30 -16.97
CA GLU A 163 -20.21 -0.56 -17.46
C GLU A 163 -21.03 -1.18 -16.31
N LEU A 164 -20.61 -1.02 -15.06
CA LEU A 164 -21.31 -1.58 -13.91
C LEU A 164 -22.71 -0.96 -13.74
N PRO A 165 -23.72 -1.77 -13.37
CA PRO A 165 -25.00 -1.26 -12.94
C PRO A 165 -24.84 -0.23 -11.81
N ILE A 166 -25.60 0.87 -11.88
CA ILE A 166 -25.44 2.01 -10.95
C ILE A 166 -25.57 1.61 -9.48
N ALA A 167 -26.41 0.63 -9.18
CA ALA A 167 -26.58 0.12 -7.81
C ALA A 167 -25.33 -0.61 -7.30
N LEU A 168 -24.64 -1.37 -8.18
CA LEU A 168 -23.41 -2.06 -7.85
C LEU A 168 -22.24 -1.06 -7.75
N LYS A 169 -22.17 -0.11 -8.70
CA LYS A 169 -21.16 0.97 -8.69
C LYS A 169 -21.19 1.74 -7.38
N ARG A 170 -22.39 2.13 -6.89
CA ARG A 170 -22.53 2.80 -5.58
C ARG A 170 -22.02 1.94 -4.42
N LYS A 171 -22.31 0.64 -4.41
CA LYS A 171 -21.81 -0.27 -3.37
C LYS A 171 -20.27 -0.34 -3.37
N ILE A 172 -19.68 -0.44 -4.55
CA ILE A 172 -18.23 -0.50 -4.73
C ILE A 172 -17.57 0.83 -4.32
N ASP A 173 -18.13 1.97 -4.68
CA ASP A 173 -17.60 3.30 -4.36
C ASP A 173 -17.38 3.49 -2.86
N TYR A 174 -18.30 2.99 -2.04
CA TYR A 174 -18.25 3.10 -0.58
C TYR A 174 -17.61 1.88 0.10
N ARG A 175 -17.15 0.89 -0.69
CA ARG A 175 -16.51 -0.27 -0.10
C ARG A 175 -15.25 0.12 0.64
N ALA A 176 -15.20 -0.25 1.92
CA ALA A 176 -14.08 0.07 2.78
C ALA A 176 -12.83 -0.73 2.40
N ILE A 177 -11.71 -0.02 2.24
CA ILE A 177 -10.37 -0.56 2.11
C ILE A 177 -9.57 -0.02 3.29
N SER A 178 -8.97 -0.92 4.07
CA SER A 178 -8.20 -0.51 5.23
C SER A 178 -6.87 0.11 4.81
N VAL A 179 -6.63 1.34 5.26
CA VAL A 179 -5.36 2.06 5.12
C VAL A 179 -4.76 2.23 6.52
N ILE A 180 -3.56 1.74 6.72
CA ILE A 180 -2.84 1.80 7.99
C ILE A 180 -1.69 2.80 7.82
N GLU A 181 -1.85 3.98 8.42
CA GLU A 181 -0.78 4.99 8.47
C GLU A 181 0.17 4.67 9.62
N ILE A 182 1.45 4.48 9.30
CA ILE A 182 2.52 4.30 10.28
C ILE A 182 3.10 5.66 10.61
N LYS A 183 3.11 6.01 11.89
CA LYS A 183 3.74 7.21 12.42
C LYS A 183 4.94 6.83 13.26
N ILE A 184 6.08 7.41 12.95
CA ILE A 184 7.34 7.20 13.68
C ILE A 184 7.62 8.46 14.49
N GLU A 185 7.55 8.33 15.81
CA GLU A 185 7.89 9.37 16.77
C GLU A 185 9.22 8.98 17.44
N SER A 186 10.33 9.29 16.81
CA SER A 186 11.63 9.05 17.41
C SER A 186 12.72 9.95 16.83
N GLU A 187 13.81 10.15 17.59
CA GLU A 187 15.04 10.81 17.15
C GLU A 187 15.92 9.90 16.27
N VAL A 188 15.53 8.63 16.10
CA VAL A 188 16.26 7.65 15.31
C VAL A 188 16.09 7.91 13.81
N ASP A 189 17.02 7.46 13.00
CA ASP A 189 17.01 7.56 11.54
C ASP A 189 15.70 6.97 10.97
N LYS A 190 14.76 7.87 10.63
CA LYS A 190 13.44 7.51 10.08
C LYS A 190 13.57 6.72 8.79
N SER A 191 14.57 7.01 7.97
CA SER A 191 14.78 6.35 6.68
C SER A 191 15.14 4.88 6.86
N ALA A 192 16.07 4.57 7.75
CA ALA A 192 16.45 3.19 8.07
C ALA A 192 15.28 2.42 8.67
N THR A 193 14.50 3.06 9.54
CA THR A 193 13.31 2.46 10.17
C THR A 193 12.24 2.14 9.14
N LEU A 194 11.90 3.08 8.25
CA LEU A 194 10.93 2.87 7.17
C LEU A 194 11.37 1.74 6.24
N HIS A 195 12.67 1.68 5.90
CA HIS A 195 13.21 0.61 5.07
C HIS A 195 13.07 -0.77 5.73
N LYS A 196 13.31 -0.87 7.04
CA LYS A 196 13.11 -2.12 7.79
C LYS A 196 11.63 -2.52 7.82
N ILE A 197 10.72 -1.59 8.12
CA ILE A 197 9.28 -1.83 8.12
C ILE A 197 8.84 -2.35 6.74
N PHE A 198 9.25 -1.67 5.68
CA PHE A 198 9.00 -2.07 4.30
C PHE A 198 9.49 -3.49 4.01
N THR A 199 10.73 -3.82 4.39
CA THR A 199 11.32 -5.14 4.17
C THR A 199 10.52 -6.24 4.88
N ASN A 200 10.08 -5.99 6.10
CA ASN A 200 9.31 -6.97 6.88
C ASN A 200 7.89 -7.14 6.35
N LEU A 201 7.21 -6.06 5.96
CA LEU A 201 5.90 -6.13 5.31
C LEU A 201 5.95 -7.00 4.04
N ASN A 202 6.99 -6.85 3.23
CA ASN A 202 7.14 -7.62 1.98
C ASN A 202 7.58 -9.07 2.19
N ASN A 203 8.33 -9.37 3.25
CA ASN A 203 8.83 -10.72 3.53
C ASN A 203 7.84 -11.59 4.31
N GLY A 204 6.92 -10.99 5.05
CA GLY A 204 6.06 -11.69 6.00
C GLY A 204 4.69 -12.12 5.47
N GLY A 205 4.16 -11.51 4.44
CA GLY A 205 2.82 -11.81 3.89
C GLY A 205 1.65 -11.73 4.91
N SER A 206 1.91 -11.26 6.13
CA SER A 206 0.97 -11.15 7.25
C SER A 206 0.89 -9.72 7.77
N GLU A 207 -0.22 -9.37 8.41
CA GLU A 207 -0.33 -8.10 9.13
C GLU A 207 0.75 -8.03 10.22
N LEU A 208 1.59 -7.00 10.17
CA LEU A 208 2.56 -6.74 11.22
C LEU A 208 1.83 -6.38 12.52
N SER A 209 2.07 -7.17 13.55
CA SER A 209 1.64 -6.81 14.90
C SER A 209 2.45 -5.62 15.42
N ASN A 210 1.89 -4.87 16.38
CA ASN A 210 2.62 -3.81 17.08
C ASN A 210 3.92 -4.31 17.73
N GLN A 211 3.99 -5.59 18.05
CA GLN A 211 5.15 -6.23 18.65
C GLN A 211 6.25 -6.50 17.61
N GLU A 212 5.88 -6.93 16.40
CA GLU A 212 6.82 -7.13 15.28
C GLU A 212 7.42 -5.81 14.78
N LEU A 213 6.63 -4.74 14.71
CA LEU A 213 7.13 -3.41 14.38
C LEU A 213 8.19 -2.92 15.38
N ARG A 214 8.09 -3.30 16.64
CA ARG A 214 9.05 -2.95 17.69
C ARG A 214 10.32 -3.79 17.64
N MET A 215 10.27 -5.03 17.13
CA MET A 215 11.44 -5.91 16.98
C MET A 215 12.30 -5.57 15.75
N ILE A 216 11.81 -4.71 14.87
CA ILE A 216 12.50 -4.28 13.64
C ILE A 216 13.59 -3.23 13.93
N LEU A 217 13.57 -2.66 15.10
CA LEU A 217 14.42 -1.57 15.54
C LEU A 217 15.52 -2.03 16.44
#